data_e7a7f4dcf28033393002b77118ec6deb
#
_entry.id   e7a7f4dcf28033393002b77118ec6deb
#
_cell.length_a   1.000
_cell.length_b   1.000
_cell.length_c   1.000
_cell.angle_alpha   90.00
_cell.angle_beta   90.00
_cell.angle_gamma   90.00
#
_symmetry.space_group_name_H-M   'P 1'
#
loop_
_entity.id
_entity.type
_entity.pdbx_description
1 polymer ?
#
loop_
_entity_poly.entity_id
_entity_poly.type
_entity_poly.pdbx_seq_one_letter_code
_entity_poly.pdbx_strand_id
1 'polypeptide(L)'
;MLDSVRLALNRNAINIHTVLHGNFGAERDAKGNIQGITRKQSVERELLTYFEVDHFTNKGEHAKVAKEIQDILSDVDYVVDDYQPMSQAALAVVEEFHNLESKQVSAEDVEESRVFMKWLSSNHFTFMGYDEFTISGKTIKPVAGSELGLLKKNKGSEMEYIQ
;
A
#
# COMPACT_ATOMS: atom_id res chain seq x y z
N MET A 1 2.60 -8.58 -0.85
CA MET A 1 3.55 -9.09 0.19
C MET A 1 4.57 -10.09 -0.38
N LEU A 2 4.19 -11.29 -0.84
CA LEU A 2 5.14 -12.29 -1.35
C LEU A 2 6.02 -11.76 -2.49
N ASP A 3 5.43 -11.13 -3.49
CA ASP A 3 6.16 -10.56 -4.63
C ASP A 3 7.04 -9.38 -4.25
N SER A 4 6.66 -8.61 -3.22
CA SER A 4 7.48 -7.52 -2.69
C SER A 4 8.77 -8.04 -2.06
N VAL A 5 8.69 -9.14 -1.30
CA VAL A 5 9.89 -9.81 -0.72
C VAL A 5 10.76 -10.41 -1.84
N ARG A 6 10.15 -11.07 -2.83
CA ARG A 6 10.88 -11.60 -4.00
C ARG A 6 11.61 -10.50 -4.76
N LEU A 7 10.97 -9.36 -4.93
CA LEU A 7 11.59 -8.20 -5.58
C LEU A 7 12.80 -7.69 -4.80
N ALA A 8 12.71 -7.62 -3.48
CA ALA A 8 13.83 -7.21 -2.62
C ALA A 8 15.03 -8.18 -2.76
N LEU A 9 14.77 -9.48 -2.71
CA LEU A 9 15.82 -10.49 -2.90
C LEU A 9 16.48 -10.38 -4.28
N ASN A 10 15.68 -10.25 -5.33
CA ASN A 10 16.18 -10.11 -6.71
C ASN A 10 17.00 -8.82 -6.90
N ARG A 11 16.59 -7.69 -6.31
CA ARG A 11 17.34 -6.42 -6.38
C ARG A 11 18.72 -6.50 -5.70
N ASN A 12 18.87 -7.37 -4.72
CA ASN A 12 20.13 -7.67 -4.06
C ASN A 12 20.88 -8.82 -4.74
N ALA A 13 20.49 -9.25 -5.95
CA ALA A 13 21.09 -10.34 -6.70
C ALA A 13 21.14 -11.68 -5.94
N ILE A 14 20.14 -11.92 -5.08
CA ILE A 14 20.01 -13.15 -4.30
C ILE A 14 19.09 -14.11 -5.05
N ASN A 15 19.60 -15.28 -5.40
CA ASN A 15 18.80 -16.31 -6.05
C ASN A 15 17.89 -17.00 -5.03
N ILE A 16 16.65 -17.25 -5.44
CA ILE A 16 15.65 -17.96 -4.65
C ILE A 16 15.56 -19.38 -5.17
N HIS A 17 15.84 -20.36 -4.33
CA HIS A 17 15.80 -21.79 -4.67
C HIS A 17 14.43 -22.39 -4.40
N THR A 18 13.84 -22.05 -3.25
CA THR A 18 12.54 -22.59 -2.82
C THR A 18 11.72 -21.52 -2.14
N VAL A 19 10.41 -21.51 -2.41
CA VAL A 19 9.45 -20.69 -1.69
C VAL A 19 8.33 -21.59 -1.20
N LEU A 20 8.11 -21.62 0.11
CA LEU A 20 6.97 -22.28 0.73
C LEU A 20 6.15 -21.22 1.46
N HIS A 21 4.85 -21.25 1.29
CA HIS A 21 3.95 -20.34 2.00
C HIS A 21 2.65 -21.02 2.37
N GLY A 22 2.01 -20.51 3.42
CA GLY A 22 0.71 -20.99 3.86
C GLY A 22 0.02 -20.00 4.78
N ASN A 23 -1.30 -19.98 4.73
CA ASN A 23 -2.14 -19.17 5.60
C ASN A 23 -2.62 -20.00 6.78
N PHE A 24 -2.51 -19.45 7.99
CA PHE A 24 -3.01 -20.06 9.22
C PHE A 24 -3.64 -19.00 10.13
N GLY A 25 -4.51 -19.42 11.04
CA GLY A 25 -4.99 -18.56 12.11
C GLY A 25 -4.03 -18.68 13.30
N ALA A 26 -3.56 -17.57 13.85
CA ALA A 26 -2.73 -17.53 15.05
C ALA A 26 -3.54 -17.03 16.24
N GLU A 27 -3.63 -17.85 17.28
CA GLU A 27 -4.16 -17.40 18.58
C GLU A 27 -3.01 -16.74 19.34
N ARG A 28 -3.15 -15.45 19.64
CA ARG A 28 -2.12 -14.66 20.33
C ARG A 28 -2.57 -14.21 21.71
N ASP A 29 -1.61 -14.09 22.63
CA ASP A 29 -1.84 -13.47 23.95
C ASP A 29 -1.86 -11.93 23.84
N ALA A 30 -2.15 -11.26 24.95
CA ALA A 30 -2.18 -9.80 25.02
C ALA A 30 -0.82 -9.12 24.72
N LYS A 31 0.28 -9.89 24.67
CA LYS A 31 1.63 -9.41 24.33
C LYS A 31 1.99 -9.72 22.87
N GLY A 32 1.08 -10.31 22.09
CA GLY A 32 1.29 -10.67 20.71
C GLY A 32 2.01 -12.02 20.48
N ASN A 33 2.31 -12.81 21.55
CA ASN A 33 2.97 -14.11 21.39
C ASN A 33 1.98 -15.15 20.92
N ILE A 34 2.40 -16.02 19.97
CA ILE A 34 1.59 -17.10 19.46
C ILE A 34 1.40 -18.16 20.56
N GLN A 35 0.14 -18.42 20.90
CA GLN A 35 -0.27 -19.46 21.87
C GLN A 35 -0.72 -20.75 21.18
N GLY A 36 -1.20 -20.63 19.96
CA GLY A 36 -1.67 -21.77 19.18
C GLY A 36 -1.91 -21.44 17.72
N ILE A 37 -1.98 -22.47 16.89
CA ILE A 37 -2.36 -22.41 15.49
C ILE A 37 -3.74 -23.03 15.33
N THR A 38 -4.64 -22.32 14.64
CA THR A 38 -6.03 -22.75 14.47
C THR A 38 -6.47 -22.67 13.01
N ARG A 39 -7.46 -23.47 12.64
CA ARG A 39 -8.17 -23.40 11.37
C ARG A 39 -9.50 -22.64 11.46
N LYS A 40 -9.85 -22.13 12.63
CA LYS A 40 -11.08 -21.38 12.84
C LYS A 40 -11.09 -20.13 11.96
N GLN A 41 -12.19 -19.88 11.27
CA GLN A 41 -12.34 -18.70 10.39
C GLN A 41 -12.51 -17.39 11.16
N SER A 42 -12.84 -17.46 12.45
CA SER A 42 -13.03 -16.30 13.33
C SER A 42 -11.72 -15.67 13.83
N VAL A 43 -10.59 -16.26 13.53
CA VAL A 43 -9.26 -15.77 13.93
C VAL A 43 -8.58 -15.16 12.72
N GLU A 44 -7.94 -14.01 12.94
CA GLU A 44 -7.16 -13.33 11.92
C GLU A 44 -6.12 -14.28 11.30
N ARG A 45 -6.02 -14.23 9.99
CA ARG A 45 -5.14 -15.15 9.25
C ARG A 45 -3.82 -14.48 8.95
N GLU A 46 -2.77 -15.19 9.30
CA GLU A 46 -1.40 -14.78 9.04
C GLU A 46 -0.81 -15.59 7.88
N LEU A 47 0.09 -14.97 7.14
CA LEU A 47 0.88 -15.62 6.08
C LEU A 47 2.26 -15.98 6.63
N LEU A 48 2.55 -17.28 6.72
CA LEU A 48 3.91 -17.77 6.92
C LEU A 48 4.56 -18.00 5.57
N THR A 49 5.75 -17.43 5.38
CA THR A 49 6.54 -17.67 4.16
C THR A 49 7.97 -18.05 4.51
N TYR A 50 8.44 -19.10 3.86
CA TYR A 50 9.82 -19.55 3.91
C TYR A 50 10.48 -19.35 2.54
N PHE A 51 11.65 -18.74 2.53
CA PHE A 51 12.49 -18.59 1.35
C PHE A 51 13.83 -19.30 1.59
N GLU A 52 14.16 -20.23 0.74
CA GLU A 52 15.51 -20.78 0.65
C GLU A 52 16.26 -19.97 -0.42
N VAL A 53 17.38 -19.38 -0.04
CA VAL A 53 18.16 -18.46 -0.86
C VAL A 53 19.63 -18.82 -0.85
N ASP A 54 20.42 -18.16 -1.71
CA ASP A 54 21.88 -18.29 -1.72
C ASP A 54 22.47 -18.04 -0.34
N HIS A 55 23.59 -18.72 -0.06
CA HIS A 55 24.31 -18.53 1.18
C HIS A 55 24.97 -17.14 1.23
N PHE A 56 24.69 -16.40 2.29
CA PHE A 56 25.35 -15.14 2.56
C PHE A 56 26.78 -15.38 3.09
N THR A 57 27.76 -14.88 2.40
CA THR A 57 29.18 -14.94 2.82
C THR A 57 29.51 -13.87 3.84
N ASN A 58 28.75 -12.77 3.86
CA ASN A 58 28.99 -11.61 4.71
C ASN A 58 27.78 -11.35 5.63
N LYS A 59 28.04 -11.34 6.95
CA LYS A 59 26.99 -11.05 7.96
C LYS A 59 26.36 -9.66 7.80
N GLY A 60 27.10 -8.68 7.28
CA GLY A 60 26.59 -7.33 7.02
C GLY A 60 25.55 -7.31 5.90
N GLU A 61 25.74 -8.09 4.86
CA GLU A 61 24.77 -8.23 3.76
C GLU A 61 23.46 -8.86 4.22
N HIS A 62 23.57 -9.91 5.02
CA HIS A 62 22.37 -10.54 5.61
C HIS A 62 21.53 -9.54 6.41
N ALA A 63 22.18 -8.76 7.29
CA ALA A 63 21.49 -7.76 8.11
C ALA A 63 20.83 -6.66 7.26
N LYS A 64 21.51 -6.20 6.20
CA LYS A 64 20.99 -5.21 5.26
C LYS A 64 19.73 -5.72 4.56
N VAL A 65 19.77 -6.93 4.01
CA VAL A 65 18.62 -7.54 3.30
C VAL A 65 17.45 -7.79 4.25
N ALA A 66 17.73 -8.28 5.46
CA ALA A 66 16.71 -8.50 6.47
C ALA A 66 16.00 -7.19 6.83
N LYS A 67 16.76 -6.09 6.98
CA LYS A 67 16.18 -4.77 7.24
C LYS A 67 15.34 -4.27 6.06
N GLU A 68 15.83 -4.41 4.83
CA GLU A 68 15.08 -4.02 3.62
C GLU A 68 13.75 -4.76 3.54
N ILE A 69 13.73 -6.07 3.84
CA ILE A 69 12.50 -6.87 3.88
C ILE A 69 11.55 -6.35 4.96
N GLN A 70 12.06 -6.04 6.16
CA GLN A 70 11.23 -5.47 7.23
C GLN A 70 10.62 -4.12 6.83
N ASP A 71 11.39 -3.25 6.19
CA ASP A 71 10.91 -1.94 5.73
C ASP A 71 9.81 -2.11 4.66
N ILE A 72 9.99 -3.04 3.72
CA ILE A 72 8.99 -3.39 2.69
C ILE A 72 7.71 -3.97 3.33
N LEU A 73 7.83 -4.87 4.31
CA LEU A 73 6.66 -5.42 5.00
C LEU A 73 5.89 -4.32 5.74
N SER A 74 6.61 -3.40 6.40
CA SER A 74 5.98 -2.23 7.02
C SER A 74 5.26 -1.35 5.99
N ASP A 75 5.80 -1.19 4.77
CA ASP A 75 5.14 -0.47 3.68
C ASP A 75 3.84 -1.15 3.23
N VAL A 76 3.88 -2.48 3.14
CA VAL A 76 2.68 -3.26 2.81
C VAL A 76 1.60 -3.10 3.88
N ASP A 77 1.97 -3.09 5.18
CA ASP A 77 1.02 -2.90 6.27
C ASP A 77 0.30 -1.55 6.16
N TYR A 78 1.03 -0.44 5.90
CA TYR A 78 0.41 0.87 5.66
C TYR A 78 -0.62 0.86 4.53
N VAL A 79 -0.31 0.17 3.43
CA VAL A 79 -1.21 0.08 2.27
C VAL A 79 -2.43 -0.79 2.58
N VAL A 80 -2.24 -1.90 3.27
CA VAL A 80 -3.32 -2.85 3.59
C VAL A 80 -4.27 -2.25 4.62
N ASP A 81 -3.75 -1.62 5.67
CA ASP A 81 -4.55 -0.98 6.72
C ASP A 81 -5.43 0.14 6.17
N ASP A 82 -4.92 0.90 5.21
CA ASP A 82 -5.63 2.04 4.62
C ASP A 82 -6.34 1.70 3.29
N TYR A 83 -6.33 0.45 2.85
CA TYR A 83 -6.93 0.08 1.56
C TYR A 83 -8.40 0.49 1.45
N GLN A 84 -9.21 0.22 2.47
CA GLN A 84 -10.62 0.57 2.47
C GLN A 84 -10.86 2.09 2.50
N PRO A 85 -10.19 2.88 3.37
CA PRO A 85 -10.24 4.33 3.31
C PRO A 85 -9.82 4.91 1.95
N MET A 86 -8.73 4.44 1.35
CA MET A 86 -8.29 4.90 0.03
C MET A 86 -9.30 4.59 -1.08
N SER A 87 -9.88 3.39 -1.06
CA SER A 87 -10.93 3.00 -2.00
C SER A 87 -12.18 3.87 -1.85
N GLN A 88 -12.58 4.20 -0.62
CA GLN A 88 -13.70 5.10 -0.34
C GLN A 88 -13.41 6.52 -0.80
N ALA A 89 -12.21 7.03 -0.58
CA ALA A 89 -11.77 8.34 -1.07
C ALA A 89 -11.83 8.42 -2.61
N ALA A 90 -11.35 7.38 -3.29
CA ALA A 90 -11.44 7.31 -4.75
C ALA A 90 -12.90 7.29 -5.26
N LEU A 91 -13.81 6.62 -4.56
CA LEU A 91 -15.25 6.64 -4.89
C LEU A 91 -15.87 8.00 -4.60
N ALA A 92 -15.46 8.71 -3.55
CA ALA A 92 -15.94 10.08 -3.28
C ALA A 92 -15.57 11.03 -4.42
N VAL A 93 -14.38 10.91 -4.98
CA VAL A 93 -13.97 11.68 -6.18
C VAL A 93 -14.90 11.37 -7.37
N VAL A 94 -15.34 10.13 -7.56
CA VAL A 94 -16.30 9.75 -8.61
C VAL A 94 -17.62 10.51 -8.45
N GLU A 95 -18.10 10.67 -7.22
CA GLU A 95 -19.33 11.41 -6.93
C GLU A 95 -19.14 12.93 -7.11
N GLU A 96 -17.96 13.47 -6.80
CA GLU A 96 -17.64 14.87 -7.09
C GLU A 96 -17.67 15.18 -8.59
N PHE A 97 -17.16 14.27 -9.43
CA PHE A 97 -17.26 14.41 -10.89
C PHE A 97 -18.70 14.43 -11.40
N HIS A 98 -19.62 13.73 -10.73
CA HIS A 98 -21.03 13.76 -11.10
C HIS A 98 -21.66 15.15 -10.96
N ASN A 99 -21.18 15.94 -10.00
CA ASN A 99 -21.67 17.27 -9.70
C ASN A 99 -20.81 18.39 -10.31
N LEU A 100 -19.78 18.05 -11.09
CA LEU A 100 -18.84 19.00 -11.65
C LEU A 100 -19.44 19.70 -12.88
N GLU A 101 -19.80 20.96 -12.72
CA GLU A 101 -20.11 21.84 -13.83
C GLU A 101 -18.87 22.69 -14.19
N SER A 102 -18.25 22.44 -15.33
CA SER A 102 -17.09 23.19 -15.79
C SER A 102 -17.36 23.80 -17.16
N LYS A 103 -16.95 25.06 -17.33
CA LYS A 103 -16.93 25.72 -18.64
C LYS A 103 -15.68 25.43 -19.46
N GLN A 104 -14.66 24.82 -18.84
CA GLN A 104 -13.35 24.59 -19.44
C GLN A 104 -13.16 23.14 -19.87
N VAL A 105 -13.96 22.22 -19.34
CA VAL A 105 -13.89 20.77 -19.63
C VAL A 105 -15.22 20.34 -20.20
N SER A 106 -15.21 19.55 -21.26
CA SER A 106 -16.44 19.05 -21.87
C SER A 106 -17.16 18.05 -20.95
N ALA A 107 -18.48 17.95 -21.08
CA ALA A 107 -19.26 16.96 -20.33
C ALA A 107 -18.84 15.52 -20.66
N GLU A 108 -18.35 15.29 -21.89
CA GLU A 108 -17.84 13.98 -22.35
C GLU A 108 -16.55 13.62 -21.61
N ASP A 109 -15.58 14.55 -21.50
CA ASP A 109 -14.32 14.34 -20.77
C ASP A 109 -14.56 14.11 -19.27
N VAL A 110 -15.52 14.81 -18.67
CA VAL A 110 -15.93 14.62 -17.27
C VAL A 110 -16.49 13.20 -17.08
N GLU A 111 -17.38 12.76 -17.97
CA GLU A 111 -17.97 11.42 -17.89
C GLU A 111 -16.92 10.31 -18.11
N GLU A 112 -16.00 10.48 -19.08
CA GLU A 112 -14.91 9.56 -19.30
C GLU A 112 -14.02 9.43 -18.07
N SER A 113 -13.64 10.55 -17.46
CA SER A 113 -12.86 10.61 -16.23
C SER A 113 -13.57 9.91 -15.06
N ARG A 114 -14.88 10.11 -14.93
CA ARG A 114 -15.73 9.44 -13.93
C ARG A 114 -15.75 7.94 -14.11
N VAL A 115 -15.95 7.47 -15.35
CA VAL A 115 -15.96 6.04 -15.69
C VAL A 115 -14.59 5.41 -15.41
N PHE A 116 -13.51 6.10 -15.74
CA PHE A 116 -12.15 5.65 -15.48
C PHE A 116 -11.86 5.52 -13.97
N MET A 117 -12.20 6.53 -13.19
CA MET A 117 -12.03 6.50 -11.72
C MET A 117 -12.85 5.38 -11.08
N LYS A 118 -14.09 5.16 -11.55
CA LYS A 118 -14.92 4.04 -11.10
C LYS A 118 -14.29 2.69 -11.43
N TRP A 119 -13.70 2.57 -12.62
CA TRP A 119 -12.99 1.36 -13.02
C TRP A 119 -11.78 1.12 -12.12
N LEU A 120 -10.95 2.13 -11.84
CA LEU A 120 -9.81 2.04 -10.91
C LEU A 120 -10.26 1.54 -9.52
N SER A 121 -11.36 2.09 -9.00
CA SER A 121 -11.89 1.75 -7.67
C SER A 121 -12.55 0.36 -7.60
N SER A 122 -12.79 -0.29 -8.75
CA SER A 122 -13.41 -1.62 -8.85
C SER A 122 -12.41 -2.78 -8.81
N ASN A 123 -11.38 -2.69 -7.97
CA ASN A 123 -10.30 -3.67 -7.81
C ASN A 123 -9.44 -3.92 -9.06
N HIS A 124 -9.41 -2.97 -10.01
CA HIS A 124 -8.53 -3.03 -11.16
C HIS A 124 -7.17 -2.36 -10.89
N PHE A 125 -7.07 -1.64 -9.78
CA PHE A 125 -5.88 -0.91 -9.39
C PHE A 125 -5.64 -1.05 -7.87
N THR A 126 -4.37 -1.05 -7.47
CA THR A 126 -4.00 -1.05 -6.05
C THR A 126 -3.53 0.34 -5.68
N PHE A 127 -4.32 1.04 -4.89
CA PHE A 127 -3.93 2.34 -4.33
C PHE A 127 -2.80 2.13 -3.32
N MET A 128 -1.72 2.89 -3.47
CA MET A 128 -0.56 2.82 -2.60
C MET A 128 -0.52 3.99 -1.60
N GLY A 129 -1.24 5.05 -1.90
CA GLY A 129 -1.36 6.23 -1.05
C GLY A 129 -2.43 7.18 -1.57
N TYR A 130 -2.94 8.02 -0.69
CA TYR A 130 -3.90 9.08 -0.97
C TYR A 130 -3.55 10.30 -0.13
N ASP A 131 -3.76 11.47 -0.67
CA ASP A 131 -3.61 12.74 0.04
C ASP A 131 -4.54 13.80 -0.55
N GLU A 132 -4.97 14.75 0.26
CA GLU A 132 -5.83 15.86 -0.14
C GLU A 132 -5.08 17.19 -0.11
N PHE A 133 -5.41 18.05 -1.06
CA PHE A 133 -4.82 19.38 -1.15
C PHE A 133 -5.88 20.42 -1.36
N THR A 134 -5.73 21.57 -0.69
CA THR A 134 -6.53 22.77 -0.97
C THR A 134 -5.78 23.68 -1.91
N ILE A 135 -6.48 24.20 -2.92
CA ILE A 135 -5.94 25.16 -3.88
C ILE A 135 -6.55 26.54 -3.59
N SER A 136 -5.70 27.53 -3.30
CA SER A 136 -6.10 28.91 -3.08
C SER A 136 -5.23 29.84 -3.93
N GLY A 137 -5.79 30.34 -5.03
CA GLY A 137 -5.06 31.11 -6.03
C GLY A 137 -3.94 30.27 -6.66
N LYS A 138 -2.67 30.62 -6.39
CA LYS A 138 -1.49 29.89 -6.86
C LYS A 138 -0.86 28.99 -5.79
N THR A 139 -1.47 28.90 -4.63
CA THR A 139 -0.92 28.14 -3.51
C THR A 139 -1.66 26.82 -3.34
N ILE A 140 -0.91 25.75 -3.26
CA ILE A 140 -1.40 24.39 -2.99
C ILE A 140 -0.91 23.99 -1.60
N LYS A 141 -1.82 23.60 -0.72
CA LYS A 141 -1.50 23.21 0.66
C LYS A 141 -2.10 21.84 0.97
N PRO A 142 -1.32 20.92 1.57
CA PRO A 142 -1.87 19.65 2.02
C PRO A 142 -2.92 19.85 3.11
N VAL A 143 -3.93 19.00 3.12
CA VAL A 143 -4.93 18.92 4.18
C VAL A 143 -4.35 18.03 5.28
N ALA A 144 -4.06 18.59 6.43
CA ALA A 144 -3.42 17.85 7.51
C ALA A 144 -4.28 16.66 7.97
N GLY A 145 -3.70 15.48 7.95
CA GLY A 145 -4.35 14.23 8.38
C GLY A 145 -5.14 13.51 7.29
N SER A 146 -5.08 13.97 6.02
CA SER A 146 -5.68 13.27 4.87
C SER A 146 -4.80 12.16 4.33
N GLU A 147 -3.52 12.14 4.71
CA GLU A 147 -2.54 11.17 4.19
C GLU A 147 -2.91 9.74 4.55
N LEU A 148 -3.01 8.86 3.53
CA LEU A 148 -3.28 7.43 3.67
C LEU A 148 -2.19 6.61 3.00
N GLY A 149 -2.05 5.37 3.41
CA GLY A 149 -1.09 4.41 2.87
C GLY A 149 0.36 4.90 3.04
N LEU A 150 1.16 4.76 1.99
CA LEU A 150 2.59 5.14 2.02
C LEU A 150 2.83 6.63 2.25
N LEU A 151 1.86 7.49 1.95
CA LEU A 151 2.00 8.93 2.16
C LEU A 151 2.02 9.30 3.65
N LYS A 152 1.52 8.46 4.55
CA LYS A 152 1.68 8.63 6.01
C LYS A 152 3.13 8.67 6.47
N LYS A 153 4.05 8.04 5.74
CA LYS A 153 5.48 8.05 6.06
C LYS A 153 6.15 9.40 5.75
N ASN A 154 5.60 10.13 4.79
CA ASN A 154 6.18 11.36 4.26
C ASN A 154 5.49 12.62 4.82
N LYS A 155 4.95 12.55 6.04
CA LYS A 155 4.32 13.71 6.69
C LYS A 155 5.26 14.91 6.67
N GLY A 156 4.89 15.94 5.90
CA GLY A 156 5.60 17.20 5.80
C GLY A 156 6.67 17.28 4.72
N SER A 157 6.83 16.30 3.83
CA SER A 157 7.60 16.53 2.62
C SER A 157 6.77 17.41 1.69
N GLU A 158 7.17 18.67 1.53
CA GLU A 158 6.66 19.54 0.48
C GLU A 158 6.92 18.83 -0.85
N MET A 159 5.84 18.44 -1.56
CA MET A 159 6.01 18.09 -2.96
C MET A 159 6.32 19.39 -3.70
N GLU A 160 7.51 19.51 -4.25
CA GLU A 160 7.79 20.54 -5.25
C GLU A 160 6.91 20.25 -6.47
N TYR A 161 5.86 21.05 -6.62
CA TYR A 161 5.04 20.99 -7.81
C TYR A 161 5.80 21.61 -8.98
N ILE A 162 6.00 20.81 -10.01
CA ILE A 162 6.54 21.27 -11.29
C ILE A 162 5.55 22.30 -11.85
N GLN A 163 6.04 23.52 -12.08
CA GLN A 163 5.30 24.62 -12.74
C GLN A 163 5.10 24.33 -14.23
#